data_a00d287d49c4fe435e4b6a5aa77fc877
#
_entry.id   a00d287d49c4fe435e4b6a5aa77fc877
#
_cell.length_a   1.000
_cell.length_b   1.000
_cell.length_c   1.000
_cell.angle_alpha   90.00
_cell.angle_beta   90.00
_cell.angle_gamma   90.00
#
_symmetry.space_group_name_H-M   'P 1'
#
loop_
_entity.id
_entity.type
_entity.pdbx_description
1 polymer ?
#
loop_
_entity_poly.entity_id
_entity_poly.type
_entity_poly.pdbx_seq_one_letter_code
_entity_poly.pdbx_strand_id
1 'polypeptide(L)'
;KVKVYTNKGESDWSSPAFWSMGLFNEADWQGQWIGLDRAAPGDSETQWSRLAARYLRKEFALKKEIKRATVHIAGMGLYELFINGQRIGDQVLAPAPTDYRKTILYNTYDVTSQLQQENAIGVTLGNGRFYTMRQNYKPYKIPTFGYPKLRLNLIVEYADGSKETIATNTSWKLTTEGPVRSNNEYDGEEYDARKELGNWTQSGYDDKSWIAAQRVSIPSGTLRAQIMPGMKVMDTLKPVSIQKLGDKYILDFGQNMAGWVRFRIKGEAGDSIRLRFAETLQANGELYTRNLRDARSTDTYIVSGREVKDTTWAPRFVYHGFRYVEVSNYPDAQLGDFVAEVVEDEMTHTGSFSCSDETLNKIVRNAFWGIRSNYKGMPVDCPQRNERQPWLGDRTMGCWGESMLFD
;
A
#
# COMPACT_ATOMS: atom_id res chain seq x y z
N LYS A 1 -23.25 6.69 24.70
CA LYS A 1 -24.40 5.80 24.92
C LYS A 1 -25.70 6.59 24.65
N VAL A 2 -26.70 5.92 24.10
CA VAL A 2 -28.04 6.48 23.83
C VAL A 2 -29.08 5.65 24.58
N LYS A 3 -30.09 6.33 25.09
CA LYS A 3 -31.27 5.73 25.67
C LYS A 3 -32.51 6.39 25.03
N VAL A 4 -33.49 5.60 24.69
CA VAL A 4 -34.68 6.07 23.98
C VAL A 4 -35.86 5.98 24.92
N TYR A 5 -36.66 7.04 24.97
CA TYR A 5 -37.91 7.13 25.71
C TYR A 5 -39.06 7.14 24.71
N THR A 6 -39.99 6.22 24.87
CA THR A 6 -41.16 6.09 24.00
C THR A 6 -42.43 6.00 24.84
N ASN A 7 -43.59 6.03 24.18
CA ASN A 7 -44.86 5.77 24.83
C ASN A 7 -45.05 4.31 25.32
N LYS A 8 -44.07 3.43 25.01
CA LYS A 8 -44.03 2.03 25.48
C LYS A 8 -43.01 1.80 26.61
N GLY A 9 -42.38 2.87 27.09
CA GLY A 9 -41.37 2.84 28.15
C GLY A 9 -39.98 3.26 27.67
N GLU A 10 -38.99 3.02 28.52
CA GLU A 10 -37.58 3.33 28.28
C GLU A 10 -36.86 2.11 27.73
N SER A 11 -35.91 2.32 26.83
CA SER A 11 -34.95 1.29 26.44
C SER A 11 -33.81 1.18 27.46
N ASP A 12 -33.05 0.08 27.43
CA ASP A 12 -31.74 0.04 28.07
C ASP A 12 -30.75 1.00 27.37
N TRP A 13 -29.64 1.30 28.05
CA TRP A 13 -28.56 2.05 27.45
C TRP A 13 -27.91 1.25 26.33
N SER A 14 -27.65 1.88 25.19
CA SER A 14 -26.82 1.29 24.14
C SER A 14 -25.41 0.98 24.64
N SER A 15 -24.69 0.12 23.93
CA SER A 15 -23.25 0.02 24.09
C SER A 15 -22.59 1.40 23.91
N PRO A 16 -21.44 1.66 24.57
CA PRO A 16 -20.67 2.88 24.33
C PRO A 16 -20.24 2.98 22.86
N ALA A 17 -20.43 4.13 22.26
CA ALA A 17 -19.76 4.50 21.02
C ALA A 17 -18.70 5.57 21.36
N PHE A 18 -17.58 5.51 20.65
CA PHE A 18 -16.44 6.37 20.88
C PHE A 18 -16.10 7.10 19.60
N TRP A 19 -15.80 8.37 19.72
CA TRP A 19 -15.25 9.19 18.66
C TRP A 19 -13.98 9.85 19.19
N SER A 20 -13.00 10.01 18.36
CA SER A 20 -11.81 10.81 18.63
C SER A 20 -11.65 11.86 17.54
N MET A 21 -11.13 13.00 17.93
CA MET A 21 -10.75 14.05 16.97
C MET A 21 -9.34 13.83 16.50
N GLY A 22 -9.07 14.14 15.21
CA GLY A 22 -7.73 14.20 14.67
C GLY A 22 -6.96 15.45 15.11
N LEU A 23 -5.79 15.67 14.53
CA LEU A 23 -4.99 16.86 14.73
C LEU A 23 -5.42 17.93 13.71
N PHE A 24 -5.85 19.09 14.20
CA PHE A 24 -6.41 20.14 13.35
C PHE A 24 -5.40 21.18 12.91
N ASN A 25 -4.41 21.45 13.76
CA ASN A 25 -3.47 22.53 13.56
C ASN A 25 -2.03 22.00 13.40
N GLU A 26 -1.19 22.75 12.72
CA GLU A 26 0.23 22.43 12.63
C GLU A 26 0.90 22.37 14.03
N ALA A 27 0.44 23.18 14.97
CA ALA A 27 0.93 23.18 16.35
C ALA A 27 0.60 21.90 17.14
N ASP A 28 -0.37 21.10 16.71
CA ASP A 28 -0.71 19.82 17.34
C ASP A 28 0.35 18.75 16.99
N TRP A 29 1.16 18.98 15.97
CA TRP A 29 2.20 18.09 15.53
C TRP A 29 3.54 18.41 16.20
N GLN A 30 4.01 17.52 17.09
CA GLN A 30 5.34 17.60 17.68
C GLN A 30 6.41 16.97 16.77
N GLY A 31 6.03 16.01 15.93
CA GLY A 31 6.91 15.36 14.98
C GLY A 31 7.41 16.31 13.89
N GLN A 32 8.68 16.15 13.54
CA GLN A 32 9.30 16.81 12.40
C GLN A 32 9.16 15.92 11.16
N TRP A 33 9.17 16.50 9.97
CA TRP A 33 9.34 15.74 8.75
C TRP A 33 10.77 15.21 8.66
N ILE A 34 10.90 13.90 8.56
CA ILE A 34 12.17 13.20 8.47
C ILE A 34 12.23 12.29 7.25
N GLY A 35 13.43 11.99 6.78
CA GLY A 35 13.69 11.13 5.65
C GLY A 35 15.15 11.13 5.24
N LEU A 36 15.40 10.82 3.97
CA LEU A 36 16.70 10.97 3.30
C LEU A 36 16.44 11.67 1.95
N ASP A 37 16.80 12.95 1.87
CA ASP A 37 16.48 13.83 0.72
C ASP A 37 17.54 13.74 -0.39
N ARG A 38 17.96 12.51 -0.68
CA ARG A 38 18.92 12.16 -1.74
C ARG A 38 18.78 10.70 -2.15
N ALA A 39 19.33 10.38 -3.33
CA ALA A 39 19.55 9.01 -3.73
C ALA A 39 20.52 8.30 -2.76
N ALA A 40 20.27 7.04 -2.48
CA ALA A 40 21.17 6.16 -1.76
C ALA A 40 22.08 5.41 -2.74
N PRO A 41 23.18 4.82 -2.28
CA PRO A 41 23.97 3.92 -3.11
C PRO A 41 23.09 2.80 -3.70
N GLY A 42 23.14 2.61 -5.01
CA GLY A 42 22.32 1.62 -5.73
C GLY A 42 20.95 2.12 -6.20
N ASP A 43 20.52 3.32 -5.81
CA ASP A 43 19.39 4.00 -6.42
C ASP A 43 19.75 4.49 -7.84
N SER A 44 18.73 4.59 -8.69
CA SER A 44 18.86 5.17 -10.03
C SER A 44 17.71 6.15 -10.29
N GLU A 45 18.04 7.38 -10.63
CA GLU A 45 17.08 8.43 -10.98
C GLU A 45 16.89 8.57 -12.50
N THR A 46 17.15 7.51 -13.24
CA THR A 46 16.92 7.46 -14.68
C THR A 46 15.43 7.31 -15.03
N GLN A 47 15.12 7.24 -16.32
CA GLN A 47 13.77 6.98 -16.85
C GLN A 47 13.04 5.81 -16.17
N TRP A 48 13.78 4.78 -15.79
CA TRP A 48 13.32 3.61 -15.05
C TRP A 48 13.75 3.74 -13.58
N SER A 49 13.17 4.70 -12.88
CA SER A 49 13.64 4.99 -11.52
C SER A 49 13.64 3.75 -10.63
N ARG A 50 14.80 3.45 -10.10
CA ARG A 50 15.05 2.40 -9.14
C ARG A 50 15.41 3.05 -7.82
N LEU A 51 14.40 3.22 -6.96
CA LEU A 51 14.56 3.83 -5.64
C LEU A 51 14.17 2.82 -4.57
N ALA A 52 15.14 2.43 -3.73
CA ALA A 52 14.91 1.52 -2.62
C ALA A 52 13.96 2.14 -1.58
N ALA A 53 13.16 1.31 -0.92
CA ALA A 53 12.36 1.75 0.20
C ALA A 53 13.25 2.31 1.33
N ARG A 54 12.70 3.25 2.11
CA ARG A 54 13.36 3.80 3.28
C ARG A 54 12.78 3.15 4.53
N TYR A 55 13.63 2.56 5.35
CA TYR A 55 13.27 1.91 6.61
C TYR A 55 13.67 2.83 7.75
N LEU A 56 12.71 3.24 8.56
CA LEU A 56 12.93 4.12 9.70
C LEU A 56 12.52 3.41 10.99
N ARG A 57 13.28 3.59 12.05
CA ARG A 57 12.94 3.02 13.36
C ARG A 57 13.28 3.92 14.53
N LYS A 58 12.59 3.71 15.64
CA LYS A 58 12.85 4.35 16.92
C LYS A 58 12.48 3.42 18.05
N GLU A 59 13.40 3.23 19.00
CA GLU A 59 13.10 2.59 20.30
C GLU A 59 12.76 3.63 21.36
N PHE A 60 11.88 3.24 22.27
CA PHE A 60 11.46 4.06 23.41
C PHE A 60 10.90 3.19 24.52
N ALA A 61 10.95 3.70 25.77
CA ALA A 61 10.42 3.03 26.96
C ALA A 61 9.28 3.84 27.56
N LEU A 62 8.23 3.16 28.03
CA LEU A 62 7.11 3.73 28.74
C LEU A 62 7.13 3.21 30.20
N LYS A 63 7.02 4.14 31.17
CA LYS A 63 7.23 3.80 32.58
C LYS A 63 5.93 3.79 33.40
N LYS A 64 4.82 4.21 32.82
CA LYS A 64 3.54 4.35 33.50
C LYS A 64 2.49 3.43 32.87
N GLU A 65 1.43 3.17 33.63
CA GLU A 65 0.28 2.44 33.14
C GLU A 65 -0.41 3.19 31.99
N ILE A 66 -0.54 2.55 30.84
CA ILE A 66 -1.12 3.11 29.62
C ILE A 66 -2.64 3.00 29.71
N LYS A 67 -3.34 4.15 29.59
CA LYS A 67 -4.79 4.18 29.46
C LYS A 67 -5.21 4.10 27.99
N ARG A 68 -4.53 4.82 27.12
CA ARG A 68 -4.78 4.88 25.67
C ARG A 68 -3.54 5.33 24.92
N ALA A 69 -3.36 4.82 23.70
CA ALA A 69 -2.32 5.29 22.81
C ALA A 69 -2.83 5.43 21.38
N THR A 70 -2.55 6.57 20.75
CA THR A 70 -3.00 6.89 19.40
C THR A 70 -1.82 7.35 18.57
N VAL A 71 -1.61 6.72 17.41
CA VAL A 71 -0.61 7.15 16.44
C VAL A 71 -1.27 7.92 15.31
N HIS A 72 -0.70 9.09 14.99
CA HIS A 72 -1.01 9.87 13.80
C HIS A 72 0.21 9.81 12.89
N ILE A 73 0.03 9.34 11.65
CA ILE A 73 1.14 9.11 10.72
C ILE A 73 0.83 9.69 9.33
N ALA A 74 1.74 10.47 8.81
CA ALA A 74 1.73 10.99 7.45
C ALA A 74 2.97 10.49 6.71
N GLY A 75 2.76 9.75 5.62
CA GLY A 75 3.80 9.35 4.66
C GLY A 75 3.64 10.16 3.37
N MET A 76 4.70 10.83 2.94
CA MET A 76 4.77 11.30 1.56
C MET A 76 5.41 10.21 0.72
N GLY A 77 4.64 9.62 -0.16
CA GLY A 77 4.79 8.31 -0.74
C GLY A 77 3.81 7.35 -0.09
N LEU A 78 4.21 6.13 0.10
CA LEU A 78 3.44 5.08 0.78
C LEU A 78 4.14 4.68 2.07
N TYR A 79 3.42 4.11 3.04
CA TYR A 79 4.04 3.57 4.24
C TYR A 79 3.42 2.26 4.70
N GLU A 80 4.21 1.47 5.40
CA GLU A 80 3.76 0.45 6.34
C GLU A 80 4.29 0.80 7.74
N LEU A 81 3.41 0.75 8.74
CA LEU A 81 3.73 1.03 10.15
C LEU A 81 3.77 -0.27 10.94
N PHE A 82 4.77 -0.39 11.79
CA PHE A 82 4.95 -1.52 12.71
C PHE A 82 5.21 -1.02 14.12
N ILE A 83 4.65 -1.72 15.11
CA ILE A 83 4.96 -1.52 16.53
C ILE A 83 5.25 -2.90 17.12
N ASN A 84 6.42 -3.07 17.74
CA ASN A 84 6.84 -4.30 18.39
C ASN A 84 6.72 -5.55 17.49
N GLY A 85 7.05 -5.42 16.22
CA GLY A 85 6.98 -6.49 15.24
C GLY A 85 5.61 -6.69 14.60
N GLN A 86 4.55 -6.02 15.08
CA GLN A 86 3.20 -6.13 14.53
C GLN A 86 2.90 -5.02 13.54
N ARG A 87 2.38 -5.37 12.37
CA ARG A 87 1.88 -4.39 11.40
C ARG A 87 0.62 -3.71 11.93
N ILE A 88 0.55 -2.40 11.81
CA ILE A 88 -0.56 -1.58 12.30
C ILE A 88 -1.51 -1.24 11.15
N GLY A 89 -2.79 -1.54 11.37
CA GLY A 89 -3.84 -1.37 10.37
C GLY A 89 -3.84 -2.45 9.30
N ASP A 90 -4.91 -2.51 8.53
CA ASP A 90 -5.15 -3.46 7.45
C ASP A 90 -5.13 -2.79 6.06
N GLN A 91 -4.97 -1.47 6.02
CA GLN A 91 -4.83 -0.72 4.78
C GLN A 91 -3.52 -1.08 4.07
N VAL A 92 -3.59 -1.13 2.76
CA VAL A 92 -2.43 -1.25 1.87
C VAL A 92 -2.28 0.03 1.06
N LEU A 93 -1.09 0.30 0.54
CA LEU A 93 -0.80 1.49 -0.28
C LEU A 93 -1.25 2.81 0.39
N ALA A 94 -1.14 2.90 1.71
CA ALA A 94 -1.51 4.08 2.49
C ALA A 94 -0.38 5.14 2.51
N PRO A 95 -0.72 6.42 2.62
CA PRO A 95 -2.04 7.03 2.53
C PRO A 95 -2.52 7.18 1.07
N ALA A 96 -3.78 7.58 0.87
CA ALA A 96 -4.29 7.91 -0.46
C ALA A 96 -3.49 9.06 -1.08
N PRO A 97 -3.24 9.04 -2.42
CA PRO A 97 -2.46 10.07 -3.10
C PRO A 97 -3.25 11.39 -3.22
N THR A 98 -2.53 12.51 -3.20
CA THR A 98 -3.10 13.86 -3.34
C THR A 98 -2.20 14.75 -4.19
N ASP A 99 -2.62 16.00 -4.44
CA ASP A 99 -1.68 17.06 -4.81
C ASP A 99 -0.96 17.52 -3.53
N TYR A 100 0.23 16.98 -3.30
CA TYR A 100 1.02 17.22 -2.09
C TYR A 100 1.39 18.69 -1.86
N ARG A 101 1.19 19.57 -2.84
CA ARG A 101 1.35 21.03 -2.67
C ARG A 101 0.13 21.66 -1.99
N LYS A 102 -1.01 20.97 -1.95
CA LYS A 102 -2.28 21.44 -1.38
C LYS A 102 -2.65 20.67 -0.12
N THR A 103 -2.62 19.35 -0.20
CA THR A 103 -3.07 18.48 0.89
C THR A 103 -2.12 17.32 1.07
N ILE A 104 -1.79 17.03 2.32
CA ILE A 104 -1.03 15.85 2.74
C ILE A 104 -1.93 15.06 3.69
N LEU A 105 -2.25 13.82 3.37
CA LEU A 105 -3.12 13.01 4.20
C LEU A 105 -2.34 12.32 5.31
N TYR A 106 -2.98 12.21 6.49
CA TYR A 106 -2.50 11.38 7.58
C TYR A 106 -3.57 10.39 8.03
N ASN A 107 -3.13 9.24 8.51
CA ASN A 107 -3.98 8.22 9.10
C ASN A 107 -3.81 8.20 10.63
N THR A 108 -4.84 7.69 11.31
CA THR A 108 -4.88 7.59 12.77
C THR A 108 -5.23 6.17 13.18
N TYR A 109 -4.45 5.60 14.10
CA TYR A 109 -4.68 4.24 14.61
C TYR A 109 -4.64 4.24 16.14
N ASP A 110 -5.56 3.49 16.76
CA ASP A 110 -5.45 3.12 18.15
C ASP A 110 -4.43 1.98 18.27
N VAL A 111 -3.39 2.19 19.04
CA VAL A 111 -2.28 1.24 19.23
C VAL A 111 -2.07 0.89 20.71
N THR A 112 -3.11 1.07 21.51
CA THR A 112 -3.04 0.85 22.96
C THR A 112 -2.59 -0.57 23.30
N SER A 113 -3.13 -1.58 22.60
CA SER A 113 -2.85 -2.99 22.85
C SER A 113 -1.49 -3.45 22.31
N GLN A 114 -0.82 -2.70 21.46
CA GLN A 114 0.48 -3.03 20.89
C GLN A 114 1.65 -2.54 21.73
N LEU A 115 1.39 -1.59 22.66
CA LEU A 115 2.46 -1.02 23.48
C LEU A 115 2.78 -1.88 24.72
N GLN A 116 4.05 -1.87 25.05
CA GLN A 116 4.67 -2.57 26.17
C GLN A 116 5.51 -1.57 26.99
N GLN A 117 6.31 -2.09 27.95
CA GLN A 117 7.27 -1.25 28.68
C GLN A 117 8.43 -0.80 27.76
N GLU A 118 9.02 -1.73 27.00
CA GLU A 118 10.04 -1.45 25.99
C GLU A 118 9.44 -1.61 24.60
N ASN A 119 9.62 -0.64 23.74
CA ASN A 119 8.94 -0.56 22.46
C ASN A 119 9.88 -0.19 21.31
N ALA A 120 9.51 -0.63 20.13
CA ALA A 120 10.07 -0.14 18.87
C ALA A 120 8.97 0.21 17.87
N ILE A 121 9.09 1.36 17.23
CA ILE A 121 8.32 1.72 16.03
C ILE A 121 9.21 1.50 14.83
N GLY A 122 8.68 0.82 13.81
CA GLY A 122 9.28 0.69 12.50
C GLY A 122 8.34 1.22 11.41
N VAL A 123 8.89 1.94 10.44
CA VAL A 123 8.15 2.44 9.28
C VAL A 123 8.94 2.14 8.03
N THR A 124 8.31 1.44 7.07
CA THR A 124 8.84 1.32 5.71
C THR A 124 8.16 2.37 4.83
N LEU A 125 8.93 3.15 4.09
CA LEU A 125 8.42 4.12 3.12
C LEU A 125 8.63 3.62 1.71
N GLY A 126 7.53 3.49 0.95
CA GLY A 126 7.52 3.27 -0.49
C GLY A 126 7.35 4.58 -1.27
N ASN A 127 7.62 4.53 -2.57
CA ASN A 127 7.65 5.70 -3.44
C ASN A 127 6.26 6.30 -3.69
N GLY A 128 5.28 5.45 -4.01
CA GLY A 128 3.95 5.88 -4.42
C GLY A 128 4.00 6.98 -5.48
N ARG A 129 3.00 7.86 -5.47
CA ARG A 129 2.95 9.02 -6.38
C ARG A 129 3.83 10.18 -5.95
N PHE A 130 4.42 10.13 -4.78
CA PHE A 130 5.32 11.18 -4.36
C PHE A 130 6.66 11.14 -5.13
N TYR A 131 7.12 9.94 -5.47
CA TYR A 131 8.32 9.72 -6.28
C TYR A 131 8.01 8.82 -7.48
N THR A 132 7.40 9.37 -8.51
CA THR A 132 7.11 8.68 -9.77
C THR A 132 7.91 9.32 -10.89
N MET A 133 9.07 8.76 -11.22
CA MET A 133 9.86 9.25 -12.36
C MET A 133 9.28 8.71 -13.66
N ARG A 134 8.47 9.52 -14.35
CA ARG A 134 7.95 9.26 -15.70
C ARG A 134 8.15 10.50 -16.56
N GLN A 135 9.27 10.55 -17.22
CA GLN A 135 9.63 11.71 -18.04
C GLN A 135 9.03 11.68 -19.44
N ASN A 136 8.66 10.50 -19.93
CA ASN A 136 8.30 10.30 -21.34
C ASN A 136 6.80 10.32 -21.63
N TYR A 137 5.94 10.33 -20.59
CA TYR A 137 4.51 10.41 -20.83
C TYR A 137 4.12 11.81 -21.29
N LYS A 138 3.72 11.93 -22.57
CA LYS A 138 3.18 13.16 -23.16
C LYS A 138 1.66 13.00 -23.30
N PRO A 139 0.88 14.06 -23.10
CA PRO A 139 1.25 15.45 -22.85
C PRO A 139 1.56 15.77 -21.37
N TYR A 140 1.36 14.83 -20.45
CA TYR A 140 1.42 15.10 -19.03
C TYR A 140 2.64 14.43 -18.40
N LYS A 141 3.59 15.23 -17.98
CA LYS A 141 4.66 14.76 -17.09
C LYS A 141 4.09 14.56 -15.71
N ILE A 142 4.27 13.39 -15.15
CA ILE A 142 3.96 13.13 -13.75
C ILE A 142 5.10 13.74 -12.93
N PRO A 143 4.82 14.72 -12.08
CA PRO A 143 5.87 15.39 -11.31
C PRO A 143 6.41 14.45 -10.24
N THR A 144 7.71 14.50 -10.03
CA THR A 144 8.34 14.01 -8.80
C THR A 144 8.33 15.13 -7.77
N PHE A 145 7.80 14.86 -6.58
CA PHE A 145 7.74 15.83 -5.49
C PHE A 145 8.96 15.73 -4.54
N GLY A 146 9.81 14.77 -4.76
CA GLY A 146 11.00 14.49 -3.95
C GLY A 146 11.01 13.08 -3.36
N TYR A 147 11.98 12.79 -2.50
CA TYR A 147 12.13 11.49 -1.86
C TYR A 147 11.08 11.26 -0.77
N PRO A 148 10.65 10.00 -0.53
CA PRO A 148 9.66 9.69 0.49
C PRO A 148 10.03 10.22 1.88
N LYS A 149 9.04 10.71 2.62
CA LYS A 149 9.19 11.39 3.91
C LYS A 149 8.16 10.90 4.92
N LEU A 150 8.49 11.02 6.19
CA LEU A 150 7.68 10.58 7.31
C LEU A 150 7.46 11.71 8.31
N ARG A 151 6.24 11.83 8.81
CA ARG A 151 5.91 12.58 10.03
C ARG A 151 4.98 11.72 10.89
N LEU A 152 5.29 11.58 12.18
CA LEU A 152 4.53 10.75 13.09
C LEU A 152 4.50 11.37 14.49
N ASN A 153 3.31 11.32 15.11
CA ASN A 153 3.10 11.49 16.54
C ASN A 153 2.47 10.22 17.11
N LEU A 154 3.06 9.60 18.09
CA LEU A 154 2.41 8.63 18.96
C LEU A 154 2.09 9.33 20.28
N ILE A 155 0.83 9.54 20.57
CA ILE A 155 0.34 10.20 21.80
C ILE A 155 -0.09 9.10 22.76
N VAL A 156 0.55 9.03 23.92
CA VAL A 156 0.25 8.07 24.99
C VAL A 156 -0.41 8.82 26.13
N GLU A 157 -1.60 8.40 26.51
CA GLU A 157 -2.35 8.88 27.68
C GLU A 157 -2.20 7.85 28.80
N TYR A 158 -1.74 8.26 29.95
CA TYR A 158 -1.54 7.41 31.11
C TYR A 158 -2.77 7.38 32.05
N ALA A 159 -2.84 6.36 32.91
CA ALA A 159 -3.91 6.22 33.88
C ALA A 159 -3.96 7.37 34.92
N ASP A 160 -2.81 8.01 35.18
CA ASP A 160 -2.70 9.20 36.04
C ASP A 160 -3.15 10.50 35.37
N GLY A 161 -3.62 10.44 34.12
CA GLY A 161 -4.06 11.60 33.32
C GLY A 161 -2.93 12.36 32.62
N SER A 162 -1.68 12.02 32.86
CA SER A 162 -0.56 12.63 32.12
C SER A 162 -0.48 12.11 30.69
N LYS A 163 0.20 12.87 29.81
CA LYS A 163 0.40 12.49 28.40
C LYS A 163 1.88 12.59 28.03
N GLU A 164 2.28 11.71 27.13
CA GLU A 164 3.61 11.73 26.51
C GLU A 164 3.44 11.60 24.99
N THR A 165 4.33 12.25 24.23
CA THR A 165 4.34 12.12 22.77
C THR A 165 5.69 11.63 22.29
N ILE A 166 5.72 10.48 21.65
CA ILE A 166 6.85 9.97 20.91
C ILE A 166 6.69 10.42 19.45
N ALA A 167 7.63 11.27 18.99
CA ALA A 167 7.48 11.97 17.71
C ALA A 167 8.70 11.77 16.81
N THR A 168 8.50 11.92 15.50
CA THR A 168 9.58 11.89 14.52
C THR A 168 10.54 13.05 14.69
N ASN A 169 11.82 12.76 14.76
CA ASN A 169 12.93 13.72 14.81
C ASN A 169 14.23 13.06 14.35
N THR A 170 15.34 13.77 14.40
CA THR A 170 16.66 13.28 13.96
C THR A 170 17.27 12.17 14.82
N SER A 171 16.65 11.80 15.94
CA SER A 171 17.09 10.65 16.75
C SER A 171 16.55 9.31 16.19
N TRP A 172 15.66 9.34 15.21
CA TRP A 172 15.26 8.13 14.48
C TRP A 172 16.41 7.62 13.62
N LYS A 173 16.47 6.32 13.45
CA LYS A 173 17.43 5.65 12.58
C LYS A 173 16.81 5.36 11.23
N LEU A 174 17.62 5.40 10.17
CA LEU A 174 17.20 5.17 8.78
C LEU A 174 18.20 4.28 8.05
N THR A 175 17.68 3.36 7.24
CA THR A 175 18.48 2.63 6.25
C THR A 175 17.74 2.48 4.93
N THR A 176 18.47 2.30 3.84
CA THR A 176 17.97 1.94 2.50
C THR A 176 18.43 0.54 2.08
N GLU A 177 19.13 -0.16 2.98
CA GLU A 177 19.72 -1.48 2.69
C GLU A 177 18.76 -2.64 3.00
N GLY A 178 17.46 -2.39 3.06
CA GLY A 178 16.45 -3.41 3.22
C GLY A 178 16.06 -4.10 1.90
N PRO A 179 15.11 -5.06 1.95
CA PRO A 179 14.79 -5.96 0.85
C PRO A 179 14.09 -5.29 -0.34
N VAL A 180 13.26 -4.25 -0.17
CA VAL A 180 12.59 -3.56 -1.28
C VAL A 180 13.59 -2.66 -1.99
N ARG A 181 14.09 -3.10 -3.14
CA ARG A 181 15.15 -2.43 -3.91
C ARG A 181 14.63 -1.46 -4.96
N SER A 182 13.38 -1.66 -5.39
CA SER A 182 12.64 -0.78 -6.29
C SER A 182 11.15 -0.95 -6.05
N ASN A 183 10.40 0.12 -6.12
CA ASN A 183 8.95 0.09 -6.01
C ASN A 183 8.36 1.28 -6.77
N ASN A 184 8.12 1.11 -8.04
CA ASN A 184 7.49 2.12 -8.89
C ASN A 184 6.09 1.65 -9.28
N GLU A 185 5.07 2.48 -9.11
CA GLU A 185 3.67 2.07 -9.34
C GLU A 185 3.40 1.57 -10.77
N TYR A 186 4.22 1.95 -11.77
CA TYR A 186 4.06 1.51 -13.15
C TYR A 186 4.93 0.32 -13.49
N ASP A 187 6.12 0.23 -12.88
CA ASP A 187 7.11 -0.76 -13.24
C ASP A 187 7.02 -2.02 -12.41
N GLY A 188 6.54 -1.90 -11.15
CA GLY A 188 6.46 -2.99 -10.20
C GLY A 188 7.49 -2.89 -9.09
N GLU A 189 7.60 -3.94 -8.29
CA GLU A 189 8.47 -4.03 -7.12
C GLU A 189 9.59 -5.04 -7.34
N GLU A 190 10.81 -4.67 -6.94
CA GLU A 190 11.96 -5.57 -6.85
C GLU A 190 12.28 -5.80 -5.38
N TYR A 191 12.18 -7.06 -4.95
CA TYR A 191 12.42 -7.51 -3.60
C TYR A 191 13.60 -8.48 -3.54
N ASP A 192 14.63 -8.15 -2.79
CA ASP A 192 15.80 -9.01 -2.57
C ASP A 192 15.76 -9.59 -1.14
N ALA A 193 15.25 -10.81 -1.00
CA ALA A 193 15.11 -11.45 0.30
C ALA A 193 16.43 -11.72 1.01
N ARG A 194 17.57 -11.66 0.32
CA ARG A 194 18.89 -11.74 0.93
C ARG A 194 19.21 -10.54 1.82
N LYS A 195 18.49 -9.43 1.61
CA LYS A 195 18.60 -8.16 2.35
C LYS A 195 17.53 -7.98 3.43
N GLU A 196 16.86 -9.05 3.81
CA GLU A 196 15.92 -9.02 4.94
C GLU A 196 16.61 -8.50 6.21
N LEU A 197 15.94 -7.56 6.88
CA LEU A 197 16.46 -6.88 8.07
C LEU A 197 16.13 -7.62 9.39
N GLY A 198 15.49 -8.79 9.31
CA GLY A 198 15.11 -9.58 10.48
C GLY A 198 14.13 -8.82 11.38
N ASN A 199 14.39 -8.83 12.69
CA ASN A 199 13.49 -8.28 13.71
C ASN A 199 13.65 -6.74 13.90
N TRP A 200 13.93 -6.00 12.83
CA TRP A 200 14.22 -4.56 12.89
C TRP A 200 13.10 -3.69 13.50
N THR A 201 11.89 -4.20 13.58
CA THR A 201 10.73 -3.52 14.16
C THR A 201 10.49 -3.88 15.64
N GLN A 202 11.40 -4.63 16.24
CA GLN A 202 11.36 -5.03 17.65
C GLN A 202 12.41 -4.27 18.46
N SER A 203 12.19 -4.17 19.78
CA SER A 203 13.16 -3.61 20.71
C SER A 203 14.42 -4.48 20.83
N GLY A 204 15.59 -3.87 21.05
CA GLY A 204 16.87 -4.54 21.15
C GLY A 204 17.53 -4.89 19.82
N TYR A 205 17.02 -4.42 18.71
CA TYR A 205 17.66 -4.62 17.39
C TYR A 205 18.94 -3.80 17.27
N ASP A 206 20.02 -4.38 16.76
CA ASP A 206 21.28 -3.65 16.50
C ASP A 206 21.18 -2.78 15.23
N ASP A 207 20.87 -1.51 15.43
CA ASP A 207 20.79 -0.49 14.37
C ASP A 207 22.01 0.42 14.25
N LYS A 208 23.17 0.01 14.76
CA LYS A 208 24.40 0.82 14.76
C LYS A 208 24.86 1.19 13.35
N SER A 209 24.61 0.36 12.35
CA SER A 209 24.92 0.60 10.95
C SER A 209 23.96 1.56 10.27
N TRP A 210 22.81 1.87 10.89
CA TRP A 210 21.82 2.77 10.33
C TRP A 210 22.24 4.23 10.58
N ILE A 211 21.97 5.08 9.60
CA ILE A 211 22.22 6.53 9.74
C ILE A 211 21.11 7.20 10.56
N ALA A 212 21.41 8.37 11.11
CA ALA A 212 20.37 9.23 11.67
C ALA A 212 19.45 9.73 10.55
N ALA A 213 18.13 9.72 10.79
CA ALA A 213 17.18 10.33 9.88
C ALA A 213 17.44 11.84 9.78
N GLN A 214 17.25 12.39 8.60
CA GLN A 214 17.46 13.81 8.34
C GLN A 214 16.14 14.57 8.47
N ARG A 215 16.18 15.77 9.05
CA ARG A 215 15.08 16.72 8.89
C ARG A 215 15.02 17.16 7.44
N VAL A 216 13.84 17.09 6.84
CA VAL A 216 13.63 17.35 5.41
C VAL A 216 12.57 18.41 5.19
N SER A 217 12.68 19.13 4.07
CA SER A 217 11.66 20.08 3.62
C SER A 217 10.50 19.33 2.94
N ILE A 218 9.35 19.98 2.90
CA ILE A 218 8.13 19.42 2.29
C ILE A 218 7.57 20.37 1.23
N PRO A 219 6.72 19.90 0.32
CA PRO A 219 5.80 20.74 -0.43
C PRO A 219 4.88 21.54 0.50
N SER A 220 4.22 22.56 -0.02
CA SER A 220 3.42 23.52 0.76
C SER A 220 2.07 22.96 1.28
N GLY A 221 1.78 21.69 1.07
CA GLY A 221 0.48 21.10 1.41
C GLY A 221 0.19 21.10 2.92
N THR A 222 -1.09 21.24 3.26
CA THR A 222 -1.58 21.18 4.64
C THR A 222 -1.91 19.74 5.04
N LEU A 223 -1.53 19.32 6.24
CA LEU A 223 -1.90 18.04 6.82
C LEU A 223 -3.42 17.98 7.09
N ARG A 224 -4.06 16.93 6.63
CA ARG A 224 -5.48 16.63 6.86
C ARG A 224 -5.67 15.15 7.14
N ALA A 225 -6.61 14.81 8.02
CA ALA A 225 -7.01 13.42 8.23
C ALA A 225 -7.58 12.83 6.93
N GLN A 226 -7.20 11.60 6.60
CA GLN A 226 -7.83 10.86 5.54
C GLN A 226 -9.26 10.49 5.97
N ILE A 227 -10.26 11.02 5.29
CA ILE A 227 -11.68 10.75 5.56
C ILE A 227 -12.29 9.75 4.57
N MET A 228 -11.67 9.58 3.39
CA MET A 228 -12.10 8.57 2.43
C MET A 228 -11.64 7.17 2.88
N PRO A 229 -12.36 6.12 2.48
CA PRO A 229 -11.92 4.74 2.73
C PRO A 229 -10.47 4.51 2.27
N GLY A 230 -9.74 3.67 2.99
CA GLY A 230 -8.40 3.26 2.60
C GLY A 230 -8.45 2.09 1.62
N MET A 231 -7.37 1.92 0.86
CA MET A 231 -7.20 0.72 0.03
C MET A 231 -6.96 -0.51 0.89
N LYS A 232 -7.60 -1.62 0.53
CA LYS A 232 -7.43 -2.93 1.18
C LYS A 232 -7.38 -4.04 0.15
N VAL A 233 -6.94 -5.21 0.57
CA VAL A 233 -7.21 -6.46 -0.15
C VAL A 233 -8.65 -6.86 0.15
N MET A 234 -9.55 -6.65 -0.82
CA MET A 234 -10.98 -6.85 -0.62
C MET A 234 -11.45 -8.22 -1.11
N ASP A 235 -10.66 -8.89 -1.96
CA ASP A 235 -11.03 -10.19 -2.51
C ASP A 235 -9.77 -10.98 -2.92
N THR A 236 -9.92 -12.29 -3.12
CA THR A 236 -8.85 -13.16 -3.60
C THR A 236 -9.35 -14.07 -4.70
N LEU A 237 -8.57 -14.20 -5.79
CA LEU A 237 -8.88 -15.08 -6.90
C LEU A 237 -7.76 -16.10 -7.11
N LYS A 238 -8.16 -17.36 -7.32
CA LYS A 238 -7.23 -18.42 -7.74
C LYS A 238 -7.15 -18.43 -9.26
N PRO A 239 -5.99 -18.76 -9.86
CA PRO A 239 -5.90 -18.93 -11.29
C PRO A 239 -6.80 -20.11 -11.73
N VAL A 240 -7.51 -19.92 -12.85
CA VAL A 240 -8.38 -20.95 -13.44
C VAL A 240 -7.62 -21.88 -14.38
N SER A 241 -6.48 -21.43 -14.89
CA SER A 241 -5.57 -22.26 -15.69
C SER A 241 -4.13 -21.82 -15.57
N ILE A 242 -3.23 -22.79 -15.85
CA ILE A 242 -1.79 -22.59 -15.99
C ILE A 242 -1.33 -23.29 -17.25
N GLN A 243 -0.61 -22.57 -18.10
CA GLN A 243 -0.05 -23.12 -19.33
C GLN A 243 1.45 -22.92 -19.34
N LYS A 244 2.22 -23.98 -19.59
CA LYS A 244 3.66 -23.87 -19.81
C LYS A 244 3.92 -23.39 -21.24
N LEU A 245 4.69 -22.33 -21.39
CA LEU A 245 5.08 -21.73 -22.66
C LEU A 245 6.62 -21.56 -22.71
N GLY A 246 7.30 -22.53 -23.29
CA GLY A 246 8.77 -22.59 -23.25
C GLY A 246 9.27 -22.80 -21.82
N ASP A 247 10.08 -21.87 -21.35
CA ASP A 247 10.66 -21.84 -19.99
C ASP A 247 9.81 -21.07 -18.97
N LYS A 248 8.64 -20.59 -19.39
CA LYS A 248 7.74 -19.76 -18.59
C LYS A 248 6.38 -20.43 -18.38
N TYR A 249 5.59 -19.85 -17.50
CA TYR A 249 4.20 -20.22 -17.28
C TYR A 249 3.29 -19.01 -17.48
N ILE A 250 2.13 -19.23 -18.10
CA ILE A 250 1.06 -18.23 -18.24
C ILE A 250 -0.10 -18.67 -17.35
N LEU A 251 -0.45 -17.83 -16.38
CA LEU A 251 -1.62 -17.98 -15.51
C LEU A 251 -2.77 -17.18 -16.09
N ASP A 252 -3.97 -17.75 -16.11
CA ASP A 252 -5.25 -17.04 -16.34
C ASP A 252 -6.05 -17.03 -15.03
N PHE A 253 -6.38 -15.85 -14.53
CA PHE A 253 -7.23 -15.70 -13.34
C PHE A 253 -8.73 -15.66 -13.67
N GLY A 254 -9.11 -15.72 -14.95
CA GLY A 254 -10.50 -15.72 -15.40
C GLY A 254 -11.21 -14.37 -15.31
N GLN A 255 -10.64 -13.42 -14.58
CA GLN A 255 -11.19 -12.08 -14.33
C GLN A 255 -10.12 -11.01 -14.49
N ASN A 256 -10.44 -9.92 -15.21
CA ASN A 256 -9.59 -8.73 -15.24
C ASN A 256 -9.82 -7.92 -13.95
N MET A 257 -8.75 -7.57 -13.25
CA MET A 257 -8.77 -6.93 -11.92
C MET A 257 -7.60 -5.98 -11.72
N ALA A 258 -7.62 -5.24 -10.60
CA ALA A 258 -6.45 -4.49 -10.13
C ALA A 258 -5.99 -5.02 -8.77
N GLY A 259 -4.68 -5.20 -8.62
CA GLY A 259 -4.06 -5.75 -7.41
C GLY A 259 -2.68 -6.31 -7.69
N TRP A 260 -2.37 -7.42 -7.05
CA TRP A 260 -1.11 -8.14 -7.22
C TRP A 260 -1.30 -9.66 -7.06
N VAL A 261 -0.24 -10.42 -7.25
CA VAL A 261 -0.23 -11.87 -7.00
C VAL A 261 0.63 -12.18 -5.79
N ARG A 262 0.03 -12.83 -4.79
CA ARG A 262 0.76 -13.51 -3.73
C ARG A 262 1.10 -14.91 -4.21
N PHE A 263 2.37 -15.29 -4.08
CA PHE A 263 2.82 -16.60 -4.53
C PHE A 263 3.75 -17.28 -3.51
N ARG A 264 3.79 -18.61 -3.57
CA ARG A 264 4.70 -19.41 -2.75
C ARG A 264 6.11 -19.29 -3.31
N ILE A 265 7.09 -19.11 -2.44
CA ILE A 265 8.49 -19.02 -2.86
C ILE A 265 9.03 -20.42 -3.14
N LYS A 266 9.59 -20.60 -4.32
CA LYS A 266 10.30 -21.81 -4.74
C LYS A 266 11.54 -21.39 -5.52
N GLY A 267 12.66 -22.04 -5.30
CA GLY A 267 13.92 -21.78 -5.99
C GLY A 267 15.13 -21.86 -5.07
N GLU A 268 16.30 -21.65 -5.62
CA GLU A 268 17.56 -21.65 -4.91
C GLU A 268 18.03 -20.23 -4.60
N ALA A 269 18.97 -20.09 -3.67
CA ALA A 269 19.52 -18.79 -3.30
C ALA A 269 20.07 -18.05 -4.53
N GLY A 270 19.57 -16.83 -4.75
CA GLY A 270 19.95 -16.00 -5.89
C GLY A 270 19.02 -16.11 -7.10
N ASP A 271 18.12 -17.09 -7.14
CA ASP A 271 17.11 -17.16 -8.19
C ASP A 271 16.23 -15.90 -8.19
N SER A 272 15.90 -15.44 -9.39
CA SER A 272 15.13 -14.23 -9.61
C SER A 272 13.78 -14.59 -10.23
N ILE A 273 12.79 -14.84 -9.38
CA ILE A 273 11.41 -15.12 -9.81
C ILE A 273 10.78 -13.82 -10.31
N ARG A 274 10.15 -13.87 -11.50
CA ARG A 274 9.51 -12.70 -12.11
C ARG A 274 8.07 -12.98 -12.44
N LEU A 275 7.20 -12.05 -12.08
CA LEU A 275 5.79 -12.02 -12.44
C LEU A 275 5.55 -10.79 -13.32
N ARG A 276 5.15 -10.99 -14.56
CA ARG A 276 4.77 -9.91 -15.49
C ARG A 276 3.28 -9.97 -15.76
N PHE A 277 2.62 -8.81 -15.77
CA PHE A 277 1.17 -8.69 -15.75
C PHE A 277 0.63 -8.13 -17.07
N ALA A 278 -0.50 -8.66 -17.55
CA ALA A 278 -1.22 -8.13 -18.70
C ALA A 278 -2.72 -8.48 -18.66
N GLU A 279 -3.53 -7.74 -19.41
CA GLU A 279 -4.98 -7.92 -19.48
C GLU A 279 -5.39 -8.93 -20.56
N THR A 280 -4.55 -9.10 -21.59
CA THR A 280 -4.86 -9.94 -22.76
C THR A 280 -3.62 -10.72 -23.23
N LEU A 281 -3.87 -11.73 -24.05
CA LEU A 281 -2.83 -12.53 -24.71
C LEU A 281 -2.76 -12.20 -26.21
N GLN A 282 -1.60 -12.47 -26.80
CA GLN A 282 -1.39 -12.54 -28.24
C GLN A 282 -1.89 -13.90 -28.78
N ALA A 283 -2.02 -14.02 -30.10
CA ALA A 283 -2.46 -15.26 -30.74
C ALA A 283 -1.55 -16.47 -30.46
N ASN A 284 -0.26 -16.23 -30.17
CA ASN A 284 0.71 -17.26 -29.80
C ASN A 284 0.70 -17.64 -28.31
N GLY A 285 -0.21 -17.05 -27.52
CA GLY A 285 -0.34 -17.30 -26.08
C GLY A 285 0.57 -16.46 -25.18
N GLU A 286 1.44 -15.61 -25.73
CA GLU A 286 2.25 -14.68 -24.96
C GLU A 286 1.42 -13.47 -24.46
N LEU A 287 1.92 -12.79 -23.44
CA LEU A 287 1.28 -11.56 -22.96
C LEU A 287 1.25 -10.47 -24.04
N TYR A 288 0.11 -9.81 -24.21
CA TYR A 288 0.01 -8.58 -24.98
C TYR A 288 0.27 -7.37 -24.08
N THR A 289 1.38 -6.67 -24.31
CA THR A 289 1.86 -5.60 -23.42
C THR A 289 1.96 -4.23 -24.11
N ARG A 290 1.60 -4.11 -25.39
CA ARG A 290 1.67 -2.81 -26.11
C ARG A 290 0.73 -1.76 -25.52
N ASN A 291 -0.41 -2.17 -24.99
CA ASN A 291 -1.37 -1.30 -24.30
C ASN A 291 -0.85 -0.74 -22.99
N LEU A 292 0.18 -1.34 -22.39
CA LEU A 292 0.79 -0.85 -21.15
C LEU A 292 1.68 0.39 -21.38
N ARG A 293 1.96 0.73 -22.63
CA ARG A 293 2.88 1.81 -23.03
C ARG A 293 4.27 1.57 -22.42
N ASP A 294 4.78 2.47 -21.56
CA ASP A 294 6.09 2.35 -20.91
C ASP A 294 6.04 1.64 -19.55
N ALA A 295 4.87 1.23 -19.05
CA ALA A 295 4.78 0.50 -17.80
C ALA A 295 5.34 -0.91 -17.97
N ARG A 296 6.37 -1.26 -17.19
CA ARG A 296 7.00 -2.61 -17.24
C ARG A 296 6.10 -3.66 -16.62
N SER A 297 5.29 -3.26 -15.63
CA SER A 297 4.29 -4.10 -14.94
C SER A 297 4.87 -5.47 -14.56
N THR A 298 5.98 -5.45 -13.80
CA THR A 298 6.78 -6.66 -13.49
C THR A 298 7.26 -6.60 -12.05
N ASP A 299 6.85 -7.60 -11.24
CA ASP A 299 7.41 -7.80 -9.91
C ASP A 299 8.54 -8.83 -9.97
N THR A 300 9.56 -8.64 -9.15
CA THR A 300 10.72 -9.51 -9.06
C THR A 300 11.02 -9.85 -7.60
N TYR A 301 11.15 -11.13 -7.31
CA TYR A 301 11.59 -11.63 -6.01
C TYR A 301 12.90 -12.39 -6.16
N ILE A 302 13.94 -11.99 -5.44
CA ILE A 302 15.23 -12.66 -5.39
C ILE A 302 15.26 -13.54 -4.14
N VAL A 303 15.36 -14.85 -4.37
CA VAL A 303 15.35 -15.89 -3.31
C VAL A 303 16.58 -15.78 -2.43
N SER A 304 16.39 -15.85 -1.12
CA SER A 304 17.50 -15.82 -0.16
C SER A 304 18.12 -17.18 0.11
N GLY A 305 17.36 -18.25 -0.12
CA GLY A 305 17.72 -19.62 0.29
C GLY A 305 17.47 -19.90 1.78
N ARG A 306 16.87 -18.95 2.50
CA ARG A 306 16.51 -19.08 3.93
C ARG A 306 15.01 -19.20 4.15
N GLU A 307 14.23 -19.17 3.08
CA GLU A 307 12.79 -19.29 3.13
C GLU A 307 12.39 -20.65 3.68
N VAL A 308 11.53 -20.66 4.70
CA VAL A 308 10.97 -21.91 5.21
C VAL A 308 9.90 -22.41 4.25
N LYS A 309 9.61 -23.71 4.32
CA LYS A 309 8.56 -24.32 3.49
C LYS A 309 7.26 -23.53 3.61
N ASP A 310 6.58 -23.35 2.48
CA ASP A 310 5.31 -22.63 2.34
C ASP A 310 5.37 -21.12 2.59
N THR A 311 6.58 -20.53 2.66
CA THR A 311 6.72 -19.06 2.65
C THR A 311 6.08 -18.49 1.38
N THR A 312 5.29 -17.43 1.55
CA THR A 312 4.68 -16.68 0.45
C THR A 312 5.14 -15.23 0.46
N TRP A 313 5.13 -14.63 -0.73
CA TRP A 313 5.43 -13.20 -0.89
C TRP A 313 4.41 -12.52 -1.79
N ALA A 314 4.16 -11.25 -1.53
CA ALA A 314 3.43 -10.31 -2.38
C ALA A 314 4.11 -8.95 -2.33
N PRO A 315 4.03 -8.11 -3.39
CA PRO A 315 4.57 -6.76 -3.36
C PRO A 315 3.82 -5.89 -2.33
N ARG A 316 4.44 -4.79 -1.91
CA ARG A 316 3.92 -3.94 -0.82
C ARG A 316 3.50 -2.55 -1.28
N PHE A 317 4.19 -2.00 -2.30
CA PHE A 317 4.09 -0.59 -2.67
C PHE A 317 3.71 -0.36 -4.13
N VAL A 318 3.17 -1.39 -4.80
CA VAL A 318 2.75 -1.34 -6.20
C VAL A 318 1.43 -2.06 -6.39
N TYR A 319 0.75 -1.82 -7.51
CA TYR A 319 -0.36 -2.63 -7.97
C TYR A 319 -0.36 -2.70 -9.50
N HIS A 320 -1.05 -3.70 -10.06
CA HIS A 320 -1.16 -3.94 -11.49
C HIS A 320 -2.61 -4.12 -11.90
N GLY A 321 -2.94 -3.80 -13.15
CA GLY A 321 -4.19 -4.17 -13.80
C GLY A 321 -3.94 -5.37 -14.70
N PHE A 322 -4.62 -6.51 -14.45
CA PHE A 322 -4.32 -7.75 -15.15
C PHE A 322 -5.45 -8.78 -15.06
N ARG A 323 -5.42 -9.71 -16.01
CA ARG A 323 -6.07 -11.02 -15.96
C ARG A 323 -5.04 -12.14 -16.09
N TYR A 324 -3.97 -11.90 -16.85
CA TYR A 324 -2.93 -12.88 -17.14
C TYR A 324 -1.62 -12.51 -16.48
N VAL A 325 -0.89 -13.53 -16.02
CA VAL A 325 0.44 -13.35 -15.42
C VAL A 325 1.42 -14.33 -16.04
N GLU A 326 2.50 -13.80 -16.57
CA GLU A 326 3.67 -14.58 -16.98
C GLU A 326 4.59 -14.77 -15.79
N VAL A 327 4.88 -16.01 -15.45
CA VAL A 327 5.81 -16.39 -14.39
C VAL A 327 7.06 -16.97 -15.00
N SER A 328 8.22 -16.38 -14.70
CA SER A 328 9.53 -16.80 -15.18
C SER A 328 10.44 -17.20 -14.03
N ASN A 329 11.39 -18.10 -14.31
CA ASN A 329 12.36 -18.60 -13.33
C ASN A 329 11.68 -19.21 -12.08
N TYR A 330 10.62 -19.97 -12.29
CA TYR A 330 9.87 -20.61 -11.22
C TYR A 330 9.81 -22.11 -11.47
N PRO A 331 10.34 -22.94 -10.55
CA PRO A 331 10.35 -24.39 -10.75
C PRO A 331 8.98 -24.99 -10.51
N ASP A 332 8.54 -25.87 -11.40
CA ASP A 332 7.35 -26.71 -11.27
C ASP A 332 6.12 -25.95 -10.72
N ALA A 333 5.66 -24.96 -11.48
CA ALA A 333 4.54 -24.10 -11.09
C ALA A 333 3.21 -24.87 -11.08
N GLN A 334 2.49 -24.76 -9.97
CA GLN A 334 1.17 -25.34 -9.76
C GLN A 334 0.14 -24.24 -9.52
N LEU A 335 -1.14 -24.47 -9.87
CA LEU A 335 -2.23 -23.51 -9.64
C LEU A 335 -2.30 -23.05 -8.18
N GLY A 336 -2.07 -23.96 -7.22
CA GLY A 336 -2.13 -23.67 -5.79
C GLY A 336 -0.97 -22.83 -5.25
N ASP A 337 0.03 -22.54 -6.06
CA ASP A 337 1.16 -21.68 -5.66
C ASP A 337 0.82 -20.19 -5.75
N PHE A 338 -0.25 -19.81 -6.43
CA PHE A 338 -0.57 -18.42 -6.79
C PHE A 338 -1.98 -18.04 -6.36
N VAL A 339 -2.12 -16.84 -5.81
CA VAL A 339 -3.39 -16.21 -5.46
C VAL A 339 -3.33 -14.74 -5.86
N ALA A 340 -4.23 -14.28 -6.69
CA ALA A 340 -4.40 -12.85 -6.93
C ALA A 340 -5.15 -12.22 -5.75
N GLU A 341 -4.64 -11.10 -5.26
CA GLU A 341 -5.24 -10.26 -4.23
C GLU A 341 -5.77 -8.99 -4.90
N VAL A 342 -7.11 -8.83 -4.84
CA VAL A 342 -7.81 -7.68 -5.43
C VAL A 342 -7.68 -6.51 -4.48
N VAL A 343 -7.03 -5.45 -4.93
CA VAL A 343 -6.80 -4.24 -4.15
C VAL A 343 -7.68 -3.11 -4.66
N GLU A 344 -8.44 -2.51 -3.78
CA GLU A 344 -9.35 -1.40 -4.08
C GLU A 344 -9.62 -0.57 -2.83
N ASP A 345 -10.23 0.60 -2.99
CA ASP A 345 -10.77 1.36 -1.87
C ASP A 345 -11.90 0.56 -1.19
N GLU A 346 -11.95 0.58 0.15
CA GLU A 346 -12.99 -0.10 0.92
C GLU A 346 -14.35 0.60 0.75
N MET A 347 -14.96 0.42 -0.44
CA MET A 347 -16.27 0.97 -0.76
C MET A 347 -17.37 -0.01 -0.32
N THR A 348 -18.42 0.50 0.30
CA THR A 348 -19.58 -0.31 0.66
C THR A 348 -20.37 -0.66 -0.58
N HIS A 349 -20.56 -1.96 -0.84
CA HIS A 349 -21.42 -2.44 -1.92
C HIS A 349 -22.89 -2.33 -1.49
N THR A 350 -23.66 -1.47 -2.15
CA THR A 350 -25.04 -1.11 -1.75
C THR A 350 -26.08 -1.50 -2.78
N GLY A 351 -25.69 -1.75 -4.03
CA GLY A 351 -26.63 -2.08 -5.11
C GLY A 351 -26.37 -3.42 -5.77
N SER A 352 -27.41 -4.00 -6.36
CA SER A 352 -27.31 -5.19 -7.18
C SER A 352 -28.27 -5.13 -8.36
N PHE A 353 -27.93 -5.82 -9.44
CA PHE A 353 -28.78 -5.94 -10.63
C PHE A 353 -28.77 -7.38 -11.14
N SER A 354 -29.95 -7.87 -11.48
CA SER A 354 -30.15 -9.17 -12.14
C SER A 354 -31.41 -9.14 -12.99
N CYS A 355 -31.36 -9.70 -14.19
CA CYS A 355 -32.51 -9.86 -15.07
C CYS A 355 -32.40 -11.18 -15.90
N SER A 356 -33.41 -11.47 -16.72
CA SER A 356 -33.41 -12.66 -17.56
C SER A 356 -32.46 -12.61 -18.76
N ASP A 357 -31.94 -11.43 -19.12
CA ASP A 357 -30.96 -11.27 -20.22
C ASP A 357 -29.53 -11.38 -19.67
N GLU A 358 -28.85 -12.47 -20.02
CA GLU A 358 -27.51 -12.73 -19.55
C GLU A 358 -26.47 -11.73 -20.11
N THR A 359 -26.73 -11.08 -21.26
CA THR A 359 -25.86 -10.06 -21.82
C THR A 359 -25.88 -8.81 -20.94
N LEU A 360 -27.06 -8.38 -20.49
CA LEU A 360 -27.19 -7.26 -19.55
C LEU A 360 -26.53 -7.58 -18.21
N ASN A 361 -26.73 -8.79 -17.70
CA ASN A 361 -26.05 -9.23 -16.47
C ASN A 361 -24.51 -9.17 -16.60
N LYS A 362 -23.97 -9.57 -17.75
CA LYS A 362 -22.52 -9.47 -18.03
C LYS A 362 -22.04 -8.02 -18.11
N ILE A 363 -22.81 -7.14 -18.75
CA ILE A 363 -22.48 -5.70 -18.84
C ILE A 363 -22.36 -5.12 -17.43
N VAL A 364 -23.33 -5.37 -16.56
CA VAL A 364 -23.31 -4.86 -15.18
C VAL A 364 -22.14 -5.47 -14.39
N ARG A 365 -21.88 -6.79 -14.52
CA ARG A 365 -20.70 -7.40 -13.88
C ARG A 365 -19.39 -6.77 -14.36
N ASN A 366 -19.25 -6.51 -15.65
CA ASN A 366 -18.05 -5.85 -16.21
C ASN A 366 -17.89 -4.42 -15.66
N ALA A 367 -19.00 -3.66 -15.59
CA ALA A 367 -18.97 -2.32 -14.98
C ALA A 367 -18.56 -2.39 -13.51
N PHE A 368 -19.12 -3.32 -12.74
CA PHE A 368 -18.77 -3.55 -11.34
C PHE A 368 -17.25 -3.78 -11.15
N TRP A 369 -16.66 -4.70 -11.93
CA TRP A 369 -15.22 -4.96 -11.89
C TRP A 369 -14.39 -3.77 -12.40
N GLY A 370 -14.88 -3.02 -13.39
CA GLY A 370 -14.25 -1.81 -13.86
C GLY A 370 -14.17 -0.72 -12.78
N ILE A 371 -15.25 -0.52 -12.04
CA ILE A 371 -15.30 0.42 -10.91
C ILE A 371 -14.29 0.01 -9.84
N ARG A 372 -14.37 -1.20 -9.31
CA ARG A 372 -13.45 -1.74 -8.30
C ARG A 372 -11.97 -1.56 -8.70
N SER A 373 -11.67 -1.82 -9.97
CA SER A 373 -10.29 -1.73 -10.48
C SER A 373 -9.77 -0.29 -10.57
N ASN A 374 -10.64 0.71 -10.62
CA ASN A 374 -10.26 2.10 -10.87
C ASN A 374 -10.41 3.04 -9.65
N TYR A 375 -10.70 2.51 -8.46
CA TYR A 375 -10.63 3.26 -7.21
C TYR A 375 -9.37 2.87 -6.42
N LYS A 376 -8.45 3.84 -6.31
CA LYS A 376 -7.11 3.67 -5.73
C LYS A 376 -6.71 4.88 -4.86
N GLY A 377 -7.57 5.19 -3.86
CA GLY A 377 -7.46 6.40 -3.06
C GLY A 377 -7.89 7.66 -3.83
N MET A 378 -8.17 7.50 -5.09
CA MET A 378 -8.79 8.44 -6.03
C MET A 378 -9.31 7.64 -7.23
N PRO A 379 -10.32 8.11 -7.95
CA PRO A 379 -10.70 7.49 -9.21
C PRO A 379 -9.58 7.67 -10.23
N VAL A 380 -9.16 6.57 -10.87
CA VAL A 380 -8.15 6.59 -11.94
C VAL A 380 -8.79 6.15 -13.27
N ASP A 381 -8.22 6.61 -14.39
CA ASP A 381 -8.68 6.25 -15.73
C ASP A 381 -8.33 4.81 -16.13
N CYS A 382 -7.31 4.25 -15.52
CA CYS A 382 -6.84 2.89 -15.83
C CYS A 382 -5.90 2.37 -14.73
N PRO A 383 -5.90 1.05 -14.44
CA PRO A 383 -5.03 0.48 -13.42
C PRO A 383 -3.73 -0.12 -13.98
N GLN A 384 -3.59 -0.30 -15.32
CA GLN A 384 -2.56 -1.17 -15.92
C GLN A 384 -1.39 -0.44 -16.58
N ARG A 385 -1.62 0.73 -17.19
CA ARG A 385 -0.60 1.45 -17.98
C ARG A 385 0.00 2.62 -17.20
N ASN A 386 0.98 3.30 -17.78
CA ASN A 386 1.67 4.44 -17.16
C ASN A 386 0.87 5.77 -17.21
N GLU A 387 -0.42 5.74 -17.00
CA GLU A 387 -1.30 6.92 -16.89
C GLU A 387 -1.86 7.05 -15.47
N ARG A 388 -2.89 6.28 -15.12
CA ARG A 388 -3.47 6.18 -13.77
C ARG A 388 -3.81 7.55 -13.16
N GLN A 389 -4.44 8.43 -13.95
CA GLN A 389 -4.74 9.82 -13.58
C GLN A 389 -6.22 9.99 -13.22
N PRO A 390 -6.55 10.92 -12.30
CA PRO A 390 -7.94 11.18 -11.90
C PRO A 390 -8.62 12.14 -12.91
N TRP A 391 -8.89 11.66 -14.12
CA TRP A 391 -9.59 12.43 -15.15
C TRP A 391 -11.04 12.67 -14.77
N LEU A 392 -11.38 13.92 -14.43
CA LEU A 392 -12.73 14.28 -13.98
C LEU A 392 -13.77 14.12 -15.09
N GLY A 393 -13.40 14.36 -16.36
CA GLY A 393 -14.29 14.17 -17.51
C GLY A 393 -14.75 12.72 -17.64
N ASP A 394 -13.83 11.80 -17.61
CA ASP A 394 -14.09 10.36 -17.66
C ASP A 394 -15.01 9.95 -16.50
N ARG A 395 -14.73 10.46 -15.32
CA ARG A 395 -15.44 10.15 -14.10
C ARG A 395 -16.88 10.64 -14.10
N THR A 396 -17.12 11.87 -14.58
CA THR A 396 -18.44 12.50 -14.58
C THR A 396 -19.48 11.68 -15.36
N MET A 397 -19.05 11.01 -16.43
CA MET A 397 -19.94 10.17 -17.25
C MET A 397 -20.42 8.90 -16.53
N GLY A 398 -19.62 8.36 -15.60
CA GLY A 398 -19.89 7.10 -14.91
C GLY A 398 -20.54 7.22 -13.52
N CYS A 399 -20.46 8.40 -12.89
CA CYS A 399 -20.74 8.57 -11.45
C CYS A 399 -22.17 8.15 -11.03
N TRP A 400 -23.18 8.33 -11.86
CA TRP A 400 -24.56 7.87 -11.57
C TRP A 400 -24.63 6.34 -11.49
N GLY A 401 -24.01 5.64 -12.43
CA GLY A 401 -24.02 4.17 -12.45
C GLY A 401 -23.25 3.59 -11.26
N GLU A 402 -22.20 4.28 -10.84
CA GLU A 402 -21.36 3.86 -9.71
C GLU A 402 -22.08 4.03 -8.37
N SER A 403 -22.76 5.17 -8.17
CA SER A 403 -23.58 5.43 -6.96
C SER A 403 -24.80 4.50 -6.83
N MET A 404 -25.15 3.75 -7.87
CA MET A 404 -26.16 2.68 -7.79
C MET A 404 -25.59 1.37 -7.27
N LEU A 405 -24.28 1.19 -7.28
CA LEU A 405 -23.60 -0.04 -6.87
C LEU A 405 -22.80 0.10 -5.58
N PHE A 406 -22.30 1.31 -5.31
CA PHE A 406 -21.40 1.59 -4.19
C PHE A 406 -21.79 2.88 -3.48
N ASP A 407 -21.50 2.92 -2.15
CA ASP A 407 -21.59 4.11 -1.30
C ASP A 407 -20.19 4.68 -1.04
#